data_58fafa2b854a341ce9769d5b5c48bc2c
#
_entry.id   58fafa2b854a341ce9769d5b5c48bc2c
#
_cell.length_a   1.000
_cell.length_b   1.000
_cell.length_c   1.000
_cell.angle_alpha   90.00
_cell.angle_beta   90.00
_cell.angle_gamma   90.00
#
_symmetry.space_group_name_H-M   'P 1'
#
loop_
_entity.id
_entity.type
_entity.pdbx_description
1 polymer ?
#
loop_
_entity_poly.entity_id
_entity_poly.type
_entity_poly.pdbx_seq_one_letter_code
_entity_poly.pdbx_strand_id
1 'polypeptide(L)'
;MASLFTSSPLLALFVVVALGAAIGAIRIGPLRFGAAGALFVGLTVSALHPEVVSTHMSIVQPMGLAFFVYCVGISAGATFFQDLRKQTNLLALTIIVCVVGALIALVGGRLLGLSSGLTSGLFTGALTAAPALDTATRLTGDPNAAVGYAFGYPVGVIGGILIVTITVTRKWVGPKDTPSLAGSSLEAVSIHVSKHINTRDIDAWRDQRVRLSYLRRDGRTRVIA
;
A
#
# COMPACT_ATOMS: atom_id res chain seq x y z
N MET A 1 35.10 7.67 11.64
CA MET A 1 33.82 7.15 11.05
C MET A 1 33.37 8.02 9.89
N ALA A 2 33.29 9.34 10.03
CA ALA A 2 32.90 10.23 8.92
C ALA A 2 33.75 10.05 7.65
N SER A 3 35.08 9.91 7.80
CA SER A 3 36.00 9.70 6.65
C SER A 3 35.75 8.42 5.86
N LEU A 4 35.20 7.36 6.47
CA LEU A 4 34.84 6.12 5.79
C LEU A 4 33.58 6.28 4.94
N PHE A 5 32.63 7.09 5.38
CA PHE A 5 31.40 7.35 4.63
C PHE A 5 31.61 8.28 3.44
N THR A 6 32.56 9.22 3.56
CA THR A 6 32.92 10.11 2.45
C THR A 6 33.77 9.41 1.39
N SER A 7 34.60 8.44 1.78
CA SER A 7 35.44 7.66 0.86
C SER A 7 34.67 6.56 0.11
N SER A 8 33.53 6.10 0.63
CA SER A 8 32.74 5.03 -0.01
C SER A 8 31.23 5.29 0.11
N PRO A 9 30.63 6.00 -0.86
CA PRO A 9 29.19 6.29 -0.89
C PRO A 9 28.31 5.05 -0.86
N LEU A 10 28.74 3.94 -1.45
CA LEU A 10 28.02 2.66 -1.41
C LEU A 10 27.99 2.07 -0.01
N LEU A 11 29.07 2.21 0.77
CA LEU A 11 29.09 1.77 2.14
C LEU A 11 28.06 2.56 2.97
N ALA A 12 28.02 3.88 2.78
CA ALA A 12 27.02 4.73 3.43
C ALA A 12 25.60 4.29 3.08
N LEU A 13 25.32 4.00 1.82
CA LEU A 13 24.03 3.51 1.36
C LEU A 13 23.64 2.18 2.04
N PHE A 14 24.54 1.19 2.06
CA PHE A 14 24.28 -0.10 2.68
C PHE A 14 24.07 0.01 4.19
N VAL A 15 24.82 0.86 4.87
CA VAL A 15 24.63 1.11 6.30
C VAL A 15 23.27 1.76 6.57
N VAL A 16 22.89 2.77 5.79
CA VAL A 16 21.58 3.42 5.89
C VAL A 16 20.44 2.40 5.64
N VAL A 17 20.56 1.57 4.62
CA VAL A 17 19.56 0.55 4.32
C VAL A 17 19.51 -0.52 5.41
N ALA A 18 20.64 -1.00 5.91
CA ALA A 18 20.70 -2.00 6.98
C ALA A 18 20.10 -1.49 8.29
N LEU A 19 20.53 -0.31 8.74
CA LEU A 19 19.97 0.33 9.94
C LEU A 19 18.50 0.67 9.75
N GLY A 20 18.14 1.16 8.57
CA GLY A 20 16.76 1.46 8.21
C GLY A 20 15.87 0.24 8.22
N ALA A 21 16.35 -0.89 7.69
CA ALA A 21 15.63 -2.16 7.74
C ALA A 21 15.47 -2.68 9.17
N ALA A 22 16.51 -2.54 10.02
CA ALA A 22 16.46 -2.90 11.42
C ALA A 22 15.41 -2.06 12.18
N ILE A 23 15.40 -0.73 12.00
CA ILE A 23 14.39 0.16 12.57
C ILE A 23 13.01 -0.14 11.98
N GLY A 24 12.94 -0.38 10.67
CA GLY A 24 11.70 -0.73 9.98
C GLY A 24 11.07 -2.04 10.45
N ALA A 25 11.89 -2.97 10.97
CA ALA A 25 11.42 -4.24 11.54
C ALA A 25 10.80 -4.08 12.94
N ILE A 26 11.04 -2.97 13.63
CA ILE A 26 10.46 -2.70 14.94
C ILE A 26 8.94 -2.56 14.82
N ARG A 27 8.23 -3.32 15.64
CA ARG A 27 6.77 -3.29 15.74
C ARG A 27 6.37 -2.44 16.94
N ILE A 28 5.55 -1.43 16.68
CA ILE A 28 4.93 -0.61 17.73
C ILE A 28 3.43 -0.87 17.66
N GLY A 29 2.96 -1.85 18.42
CA GLY A 29 1.58 -2.31 18.33
C GLY A 29 1.26 -2.91 16.95
N PRO A 30 0.19 -2.47 16.26
CA PRO A 30 -0.15 -2.94 14.91
C PRO A 30 0.74 -2.34 13.81
N LEU A 31 1.58 -1.33 14.17
CA LEU A 31 2.38 -0.54 13.24
C LEU A 31 3.75 -1.16 13.00
N ARG A 32 4.20 -1.12 11.74
CA ARG A 32 5.60 -1.34 11.36
C ARG A 32 6.06 -0.15 10.53
N PHE A 33 7.24 0.37 10.82
CA PHE A 33 7.83 1.45 10.02
C PHE A 33 8.20 0.99 8.60
N GLY A 34 8.50 -0.30 8.43
CA GLY A 34 8.83 -0.85 7.12
C GLY A 34 9.94 -0.08 6.41
N ALA A 35 9.73 0.21 5.12
CA ALA A 35 10.71 0.96 4.31
C ALA A 35 10.96 2.41 4.81
N ALA A 36 10.03 2.99 5.58
CA ALA A 36 10.23 4.32 6.15
C ALA A 36 11.41 4.38 7.13
N GLY A 37 11.78 3.27 7.77
CA GLY A 37 12.98 3.21 8.59
C GLY A 37 14.22 3.68 7.85
N ALA A 38 14.41 3.28 6.60
CA ALA A 38 15.54 3.70 5.78
C ALA A 38 15.47 5.20 5.44
N LEU A 39 14.28 5.76 5.23
CA LEU A 39 14.09 7.20 5.03
C LEU A 39 14.56 8.00 6.26
N PHE A 40 14.11 7.63 7.45
CA PHE A 40 14.48 8.35 8.68
C PHE A 40 15.98 8.24 8.98
N VAL A 41 16.58 7.06 8.82
CA VAL A 41 18.03 6.89 8.96
C VAL A 41 18.78 7.73 7.94
N GLY A 42 18.34 7.73 6.67
CA GLY A 42 18.95 8.52 5.61
C GLY A 42 18.89 10.02 5.89
N LEU A 43 17.73 10.52 6.34
CA LEU A 43 17.59 11.93 6.75
C LEU A 43 18.50 12.29 7.92
N THR A 44 18.60 11.43 8.93
CA THR A 44 19.47 11.65 10.08
C THR A 44 20.94 11.70 9.66
N VAL A 45 21.37 10.74 8.82
CA VAL A 45 22.74 10.73 8.29
C VAL A 45 23.03 11.97 7.44
N SER A 46 22.09 12.36 6.58
CA SER A 46 22.21 13.56 5.75
C SER A 46 22.28 14.85 6.57
N ALA A 47 21.52 14.94 7.66
CA ALA A 47 21.54 16.09 8.56
C ALA A 47 22.85 16.20 9.37
N LEU A 48 23.40 15.05 9.77
CA LEU A 48 24.65 15.01 10.55
C LEU A 48 25.90 15.13 9.67
N HIS A 49 25.83 14.63 8.44
CA HIS A 49 26.92 14.54 7.49
C HIS A 49 26.50 14.95 6.08
N PRO A 50 26.27 16.24 5.81
CA PRO A 50 25.82 16.71 4.49
C PRO A 50 26.79 16.34 3.35
N GLU A 51 28.06 16.19 3.64
CA GLU A 51 29.12 15.79 2.72
C GLU A 51 28.95 14.36 2.17
N VAL A 52 28.23 13.49 2.85
CA VAL A 52 27.98 12.10 2.42
C VAL A 52 26.98 12.06 1.27
N VAL A 53 26.14 13.06 1.12
CA VAL A 53 25.09 13.18 0.10
C VAL A 53 25.65 13.67 -1.24
N SER A 54 26.97 13.68 -1.41
CA SER A 54 27.66 14.22 -2.58
C SER A 54 27.27 13.54 -3.90
N THR A 55 27.80 14.11 -4.99
CA THR A 55 27.57 13.86 -6.43
C THR A 55 27.43 12.37 -6.87
N HIS A 56 27.99 11.45 -6.09
CA HIS A 56 27.96 10.01 -6.40
C HIS A 56 26.60 9.33 -6.14
N MET A 57 25.71 9.95 -5.36
CA MET A 57 24.36 9.44 -5.09
C MET A 57 23.36 9.75 -6.21
N SER A 58 23.71 10.61 -7.15
CA SER A 58 22.82 11.04 -8.24
C SER A 58 22.38 9.90 -9.17
N ILE A 59 23.15 8.83 -9.27
CA ILE A 59 22.80 7.63 -10.07
C ILE A 59 21.98 6.64 -9.23
N VAL A 60 22.25 6.52 -7.94
CA VAL A 60 21.60 5.54 -7.05
C VAL A 60 20.12 5.85 -6.87
N GLN A 61 19.77 7.12 -6.75
CA GLN A 61 18.38 7.56 -6.58
C GLN A 61 17.49 7.16 -7.77
N PRO A 62 17.79 7.50 -9.04
CA PRO A 62 16.96 7.09 -10.16
C PRO A 62 16.95 5.57 -10.37
N MET A 63 18.05 4.85 -10.07
CA MET A 63 18.06 3.38 -10.10
C MET A 63 17.11 2.80 -9.08
N GLY A 64 17.16 3.27 -7.83
CA GLY A 64 16.23 2.82 -6.78
C GLY A 64 14.78 3.07 -7.15
N LEU A 65 14.46 4.25 -7.71
CA LEU A 65 13.14 4.59 -8.21
C LEU A 65 12.71 3.66 -9.36
N ALA A 66 13.60 3.40 -10.32
CA ALA A 66 13.32 2.51 -11.43
C ALA A 66 13.00 1.08 -10.97
N PHE A 67 13.79 0.52 -10.05
CA PHE A 67 13.51 -0.78 -9.45
C PHE A 67 12.19 -0.80 -8.69
N PHE A 68 11.90 0.24 -7.92
CA PHE A 68 10.64 0.35 -7.20
C PHE A 68 9.44 0.32 -8.16
N VAL A 69 9.46 1.17 -9.20
CA VAL A 69 8.39 1.24 -10.20
C VAL A 69 8.26 -0.08 -10.97
N TYR A 70 9.38 -0.72 -11.29
CA TYR A 70 9.39 -2.04 -11.94
C TYR A 70 8.72 -3.11 -11.08
N CYS A 71 9.09 -3.21 -9.81
CA CYS A 71 8.49 -4.19 -8.88
C CYS A 71 6.99 -3.96 -8.69
N VAL A 72 6.58 -2.69 -8.53
CA VAL A 72 5.16 -2.33 -8.42
C VAL A 72 4.42 -2.66 -9.74
N GLY A 73 5.02 -2.34 -10.88
CA GLY A 73 4.46 -2.62 -12.20
C GLY A 73 4.23 -4.12 -12.44
N ILE A 74 5.18 -4.98 -12.08
CA ILE A 74 5.01 -6.44 -12.18
C ILE A 74 3.92 -6.92 -11.22
N SER A 75 3.90 -6.43 -9.99
CA SER A 75 2.93 -6.87 -8.98
C SER A 75 1.49 -6.50 -9.36
N ALA A 76 1.28 -5.31 -9.94
CA ALA A 76 -0.05 -4.80 -10.28
C ALA A 76 -0.45 -5.08 -11.73
N GLY A 77 0.50 -5.32 -12.63
CA GLY A 77 0.28 -5.28 -14.09
C GLY A 77 -0.68 -6.32 -14.62
N ALA A 78 -0.70 -7.53 -14.02
CA ALA A 78 -1.53 -8.63 -14.51
C ALA A 78 -3.04 -8.34 -14.43
N THR A 79 -3.49 -7.60 -13.43
CA THR A 79 -4.92 -7.31 -13.20
C THR A 79 -5.29 -5.86 -13.46
N PHE A 80 -4.28 -4.98 -13.60
CA PHE A 80 -4.46 -3.53 -13.65
C PHE A 80 -5.54 -3.06 -14.63
N PHE A 81 -5.48 -3.50 -15.90
CA PHE A 81 -6.44 -3.06 -16.91
C PHE A 81 -7.85 -3.60 -16.69
N GLN A 82 -7.97 -4.80 -16.10
CA GLN A 82 -9.27 -5.36 -15.75
C GLN A 82 -9.90 -4.60 -14.59
N ASP A 83 -9.10 -4.32 -13.56
CA ASP A 83 -9.55 -3.63 -12.35
C ASP A 83 -9.90 -2.16 -12.66
N LEU A 84 -9.10 -1.51 -13.51
CA LEU A 84 -9.36 -0.16 -13.97
C LEU A 84 -10.73 -0.02 -14.65
N ARG A 85 -11.07 -0.98 -15.52
CA ARG A 85 -12.38 -0.99 -16.22
C ARG A 85 -13.54 -1.33 -15.30
N LYS A 86 -13.32 -2.18 -14.30
CA LYS A 86 -14.37 -2.60 -13.36
C LYS A 86 -14.64 -1.58 -12.26
N GLN A 87 -13.65 -0.76 -11.93
CA GLN A 87 -13.67 0.12 -10.77
C GLN A 87 -13.50 1.60 -11.14
N THR A 88 -14.10 2.02 -12.25
CA THR A 88 -14.04 3.42 -12.74
C THR A 88 -14.51 4.44 -11.71
N ASN A 89 -15.55 4.11 -10.93
CA ASN A 89 -16.05 4.98 -9.87
C ASN A 89 -15.03 5.16 -8.73
N LEU A 90 -14.32 4.09 -8.38
CA LEU A 90 -13.26 4.15 -7.37
C LEU A 90 -12.08 4.98 -7.86
N LEU A 91 -11.71 4.82 -9.15
CA LEU A 91 -10.67 5.63 -9.78
C LEU A 91 -11.03 7.11 -9.78
N ALA A 92 -12.25 7.45 -10.19
CA ALA A 92 -12.73 8.83 -10.18
C ALA A 92 -12.69 9.44 -8.76
N LEU A 93 -13.16 8.69 -7.75
CA LEU A 93 -13.11 9.11 -6.36
C LEU A 93 -11.66 9.34 -5.89
N THR A 94 -10.74 8.44 -6.24
CA THR A 94 -9.32 8.59 -5.89
C THR A 94 -8.71 9.85 -6.50
N ILE A 95 -9.00 10.14 -7.77
CA ILE A 95 -8.55 11.36 -8.43
C ILE A 95 -9.09 12.61 -7.71
N ILE A 96 -10.39 12.62 -7.39
CA ILE A 96 -11.01 13.73 -6.66
C ILE A 96 -10.33 13.93 -5.31
N VAL A 97 -10.12 12.88 -4.53
CA VAL A 97 -9.45 12.96 -3.22
C VAL A 97 -8.03 13.49 -3.36
N CYS A 98 -7.27 13.04 -4.35
CA CYS A 98 -5.92 13.54 -4.61
C CYS A 98 -5.93 15.04 -4.99
N VAL A 99 -6.83 15.46 -5.86
CA VAL A 99 -6.95 16.88 -6.27
C VAL A 99 -7.36 17.77 -5.09
N VAL A 100 -8.37 17.35 -4.33
CA VAL A 100 -8.81 18.09 -3.13
C VAL A 100 -7.70 18.17 -2.09
N GLY A 101 -6.99 17.06 -1.85
CA GLY A 101 -5.84 17.03 -0.94
C GLY A 101 -4.72 17.96 -1.39
N ALA A 102 -4.40 17.98 -2.70
CA ALA A 102 -3.41 18.90 -3.26
C ALA A 102 -3.82 20.38 -3.09
N LEU A 103 -5.10 20.71 -3.31
CA LEU A 103 -5.62 22.06 -3.10
C LEU A 103 -5.53 22.47 -1.63
N ILE A 104 -5.90 21.58 -0.71
CA ILE A 104 -5.78 21.83 0.75
C ILE A 104 -4.31 22.07 1.13
N ALA A 105 -3.39 21.24 0.63
CA ALA A 105 -1.97 21.41 0.89
C ALA A 105 -1.45 22.75 0.34
N LEU A 106 -1.85 23.11 -0.90
CA LEU A 106 -1.44 24.35 -1.54
C LEU A 106 -1.94 25.59 -0.77
N VAL A 107 -3.22 25.60 -0.41
CA VAL A 107 -3.83 26.71 0.34
C VAL A 107 -3.21 26.78 1.75
N GLY A 108 -3.13 25.66 2.46
CA GLY A 108 -2.51 25.58 3.78
C GLY A 108 -1.05 26.00 3.78
N GLY A 109 -0.27 25.54 2.80
CA GLY A 109 1.13 25.92 2.63
C GLY A 109 1.29 27.43 2.41
N ARG A 110 0.45 28.03 1.57
CA ARG A 110 0.47 29.48 1.34
C ARG A 110 0.09 30.29 2.59
N LEU A 111 -0.94 29.85 3.31
CA LEU A 111 -1.39 30.53 4.54
C LEU A 111 -0.33 30.48 5.65
N LEU A 112 0.42 29.37 5.72
CA LEU A 112 1.47 29.17 6.70
C LEU A 112 2.84 29.70 6.23
N GLY A 113 2.93 30.28 5.03
CA GLY A 113 4.20 30.80 4.49
C GLY A 113 5.25 29.72 4.22
N LEU A 114 4.83 28.47 3.96
CA LEU A 114 5.74 27.38 3.68
C LEU A 114 6.32 27.46 2.27
N SER A 115 7.55 27.00 2.09
CA SER A 115 8.13 26.87 0.75
C SER A 115 7.38 25.84 -0.11
N SER A 116 7.49 25.97 -1.42
CA SER A 116 6.86 25.04 -2.37
C SER A 116 7.35 23.61 -2.18
N GLY A 117 8.65 23.43 -1.87
CA GLY A 117 9.22 22.13 -1.56
C GLY A 117 8.63 21.53 -0.29
N LEU A 118 8.63 22.29 0.81
CA LEU A 118 8.09 21.83 2.09
C LEU A 118 6.61 21.44 1.96
N THR A 119 5.81 22.26 1.26
CA THR A 119 4.38 22.00 1.03
C THR A 119 4.14 20.74 0.20
N SER A 120 4.86 20.59 -0.92
CA SER A 120 4.75 19.40 -1.77
C SER A 120 5.26 18.15 -1.08
N GLY A 121 6.32 18.29 -0.26
CA GLY A 121 6.83 17.21 0.56
C GLY A 121 5.82 16.74 1.62
N LEU A 122 5.20 17.66 2.35
CA LEU A 122 4.13 17.34 3.30
C LEU A 122 2.98 16.59 2.64
N PHE A 123 2.55 17.03 1.46
CA PHE A 123 1.47 16.39 0.72
C PHE A 123 1.85 14.98 0.25
N THR A 124 3.00 14.83 -0.38
CA THR A 124 3.47 13.52 -0.87
C THR A 124 3.79 12.56 0.28
N GLY A 125 4.26 13.08 1.42
CA GLY A 125 4.47 12.34 2.65
C GLY A 125 3.15 11.84 3.25
N ALA A 126 2.15 12.70 3.36
CA ALA A 126 0.83 12.32 3.86
C ALA A 126 0.16 11.23 2.99
N LEU A 127 0.42 11.23 1.70
CA LEU A 127 0.00 10.16 0.77
C LEU A 127 0.91 8.92 0.81
N THR A 128 1.99 8.94 1.59
CA THR A 128 3.02 7.87 1.64
C THR A 128 3.60 7.53 0.27
N ALA A 129 3.64 8.49 -0.65
CA ALA A 129 3.98 8.33 -2.06
C ALA A 129 5.45 8.72 -2.32
N ALA A 130 6.39 7.80 -2.04
CA ALA A 130 7.82 8.04 -2.25
C ALA A 130 8.20 8.43 -3.69
N PRO A 131 7.62 7.87 -4.77
CA PRO A 131 7.88 8.33 -6.13
C PRO A 131 7.45 9.77 -6.39
N ALA A 132 6.38 10.22 -5.72
CA ALA A 132 5.91 11.59 -5.84
C ALA A 132 6.85 12.59 -5.14
N LEU A 133 7.57 12.17 -4.10
CA LEU A 133 8.63 12.98 -3.48
C LEU A 133 9.74 13.29 -4.47
N ASP A 134 10.22 12.28 -5.24
CA ASP A 134 11.26 12.52 -6.24
C ASP A 134 10.81 13.56 -7.28
N THR A 135 9.59 13.44 -7.76
CA THR A 135 8.99 14.41 -8.68
C THR A 135 8.86 15.80 -8.05
N ALA A 136 8.40 15.89 -6.80
CA ALA A 136 8.26 17.15 -6.07
C ALA A 136 9.62 17.85 -5.91
N THR A 137 10.66 17.10 -5.50
CA THR A 137 12.00 17.64 -5.33
C THR A 137 12.58 18.17 -6.64
N ARG A 138 12.41 17.44 -7.75
CA ARG A 138 12.87 17.86 -9.07
C ARG A 138 12.15 19.10 -9.60
N LEU A 139 10.82 19.14 -9.46
CA LEU A 139 10.02 20.25 -9.99
C LEU A 139 10.16 21.53 -9.17
N THR A 140 10.31 21.42 -7.85
CA THR A 140 10.48 22.59 -7.00
C THR A 140 11.93 23.07 -6.90
N GLY A 141 12.89 22.19 -7.14
CA GLY A 141 14.31 22.46 -6.90
C GLY A 141 14.66 22.72 -5.44
N ASP A 142 13.72 22.46 -4.51
CA ASP A 142 13.82 22.77 -3.09
C ASP A 142 14.09 21.49 -2.28
N PRO A 143 15.26 21.36 -1.63
CA PRO A 143 15.61 20.20 -0.80
C PRO A 143 14.67 20.01 0.40
N ASN A 144 13.95 21.05 0.82
CA ASN A 144 12.97 20.96 1.89
C ASN A 144 11.79 20.03 1.57
N ALA A 145 11.62 19.59 0.34
CA ALA A 145 10.64 18.58 -0.02
C ALA A 145 10.84 17.28 0.77
N ALA A 146 12.10 16.82 0.95
CA ALA A 146 12.41 15.64 1.75
C ALA A 146 12.07 15.83 3.24
N VAL A 147 12.31 17.02 3.77
CA VAL A 147 11.95 17.39 5.14
C VAL A 147 10.42 17.35 5.31
N GLY A 148 9.69 18.01 4.41
CA GLY A 148 8.22 17.98 4.41
C GLY A 148 7.67 16.55 4.35
N TYR A 149 8.24 15.72 3.49
CA TYR A 149 7.86 14.32 3.38
C TYR A 149 8.07 13.56 4.70
N ALA A 150 9.20 13.76 5.37
CA ALA A 150 9.50 13.11 6.65
C ALA A 150 8.49 13.46 7.76
N PHE A 151 7.96 14.69 7.76
CA PHE A 151 6.90 15.10 8.69
C PHE A 151 5.52 14.58 8.26
N GLY A 152 5.21 14.62 6.96
CA GLY A 152 3.92 14.16 6.44
C GLY A 152 3.72 12.64 6.52
N TYR A 153 4.79 11.87 6.32
CA TYR A 153 4.73 10.42 6.23
C TYR A 153 4.17 9.73 7.49
N PRO A 154 4.64 10.00 8.72
CA PRO A 154 4.08 9.38 9.91
C PRO A 154 2.59 9.72 10.09
N VAL A 155 2.19 10.95 9.78
CA VAL A 155 0.79 11.39 9.85
C VAL A 155 -0.07 10.61 8.86
N GLY A 156 0.42 10.44 7.63
CA GLY A 156 -0.25 9.65 6.59
C GLY A 156 -0.42 8.18 6.99
N VAL A 157 0.62 7.55 7.52
CA VAL A 157 0.59 6.16 8.00
C VAL A 157 -0.39 6.00 9.15
N ILE A 158 -0.31 6.85 10.18
CA ILE A 158 -1.20 6.79 11.34
C ILE A 158 -2.65 7.03 10.90
N GLY A 159 -2.89 8.06 10.08
CA GLY A 159 -4.21 8.36 9.54
C GLY A 159 -4.79 7.21 8.72
N GLY A 160 -3.99 6.61 7.84
CA GLY A 160 -4.40 5.45 7.04
C GLY A 160 -4.80 4.25 7.91
N ILE A 161 -4.01 3.95 8.94
CA ILE A 161 -4.32 2.85 9.87
C ILE A 161 -5.59 3.13 10.67
N LEU A 162 -5.77 4.35 11.15
CA LEU A 162 -7.00 4.74 11.86
C LEU A 162 -8.23 4.58 10.96
N ILE A 163 -8.16 5.05 9.72
CA ILE A 163 -9.25 4.91 8.74
C ILE A 163 -9.55 3.44 8.48
N VAL A 164 -8.52 2.63 8.20
CA VAL A 164 -8.69 1.18 7.97
C VAL A 164 -9.29 0.50 9.20
N THR A 165 -8.78 0.80 10.39
CA THR A 165 -9.28 0.21 11.64
C THR A 165 -10.76 0.55 11.86
N ILE A 166 -11.14 1.82 11.69
CA ILE A 166 -12.53 2.27 11.82
C ILE A 166 -13.43 1.61 10.77
N THR A 167 -12.92 1.47 9.54
CA THR A 167 -13.68 0.90 8.44
C THR A 167 -13.91 -0.60 8.61
N VAL A 168 -12.87 -1.35 8.99
CA VAL A 168 -12.95 -2.82 9.17
C VAL A 168 -13.81 -3.22 10.38
N THR A 169 -13.82 -2.40 11.43
CA THR A 169 -14.65 -2.67 12.62
C THR A 169 -16.16 -2.44 12.38
N ARG A 170 -16.52 -1.74 11.31
CA ARG A 170 -17.91 -1.52 10.94
C ARG A 170 -18.39 -2.58 9.95
N LYS A 171 -19.54 -3.19 10.23
CA LYS A 171 -20.21 -4.10 9.28
C LYS A 171 -20.83 -3.29 8.15
N TRP A 172 -20.09 -3.14 7.06
CA TRP A 172 -20.62 -2.56 5.82
C TRP A 172 -21.26 -3.68 5.02
N VAL A 173 -22.57 -3.63 4.84
CA VAL A 173 -23.26 -4.60 3.98
C VAL A 173 -23.23 -4.04 2.55
N GLY A 174 -22.41 -4.62 1.70
CA GLY A 174 -22.38 -4.29 0.27
C GLY A 174 -23.52 -5.01 -0.47
N PRO A 175 -24.08 -4.41 -1.53
CA PRO A 175 -25.16 -5.04 -2.32
C PRO A 175 -24.75 -6.35 -3.02
N LYS A 176 -23.45 -6.69 -2.99
CA LYS A 176 -22.90 -7.95 -3.55
C LYS A 176 -22.30 -8.86 -2.48
N ASP A 177 -22.42 -8.51 -1.19
CA ASP A 177 -21.96 -9.37 -0.12
C ASP A 177 -22.89 -10.56 0.00
N THR A 178 -22.50 -11.66 -0.66
CA THR A 178 -23.01 -12.97 -0.27
C THR A 178 -22.53 -13.26 1.14
N PRO A 179 -23.39 -13.81 2.03
CA PRO A 179 -22.99 -14.19 3.38
C PRO A 179 -21.70 -15.00 3.31
N SER A 180 -20.64 -14.52 3.96
CA SER A 180 -19.37 -15.24 3.99
C SER A 180 -19.58 -16.54 4.75
N LEU A 181 -19.48 -17.66 4.08
CA LEU A 181 -19.45 -18.98 4.69
C LEU A 181 -18.11 -19.24 5.44
N ALA A 182 -17.20 -18.29 5.44
CA ALA A 182 -15.88 -18.42 6.07
C ALA A 182 -15.93 -18.51 7.62
N GLY A 183 -17.06 -18.24 8.24
CA GLY A 183 -17.27 -18.39 9.69
C GLY A 183 -18.06 -19.63 10.08
N SER A 184 -18.63 -20.37 9.14
CA SER A 184 -19.29 -21.64 9.37
C SER A 184 -18.33 -22.77 8.97
N SER A 185 -17.96 -23.63 9.90
CA SER A 185 -17.26 -24.87 9.57
C SER A 185 -18.12 -25.64 8.57
N LEU A 186 -17.67 -25.70 7.30
CA LEU A 186 -18.33 -26.49 6.29
C LEU A 186 -18.03 -27.95 6.60
N GLU A 187 -19.07 -28.69 6.98
CA GLU A 187 -18.99 -30.14 7.13
C GLU A 187 -19.30 -30.80 5.80
N ALA A 188 -18.37 -31.61 5.32
CA ALA A 188 -18.57 -32.36 4.08
C ALA A 188 -19.44 -33.57 4.37
N VAL A 189 -20.71 -33.54 3.96
CA VAL A 189 -21.67 -34.64 4.14
C VAL A 189 -21.92 -35.31 2.80
N SER A 190 -21.70 -36.63 2.72
CA SER A 190 -22.08 -37.43 1.55
C SER A 190 -23.52 -37.89 1.70
N ILE A 191 -24.38 -37.46 0.78
CA ILE A 191 -25.81 -37.84 0.77
C ILE A 191 -26.04 -38.78 -0.41
N HIS A 192 -26.65 -39.96 -0.12
CA HIS A 192 -27.09 -40.89 -1.18
C HIS A 192 -28.45 -40.47 -1.68
N VAL A 193 -28.51 -40.12 -2.97
CA VAL A 193 -29.77 -39.70 -3.62
C VAL A 193 -30.34 -40.88 -4.36
N SER A 194 -31.47 -41.42 -3.90
CA SER A 194 -32.18 -42.60 -4.49
C SER A 194 -33.21 -42.26 -5.54
N LYS A 195 -33.62 -41.01 -5.71
CA LYS A 195 -34.57 -40.50 -6.68
C LYS A 195 -34.08 -39.22 -7.36
N HIS A 196 -34.62 -38.94 -8.54
CA HIS A 196 -34.42 -37.61 -9.17
C HIS A 196 -34.98 -36.52 -8.23
N ILE A 197 -34.08 -35.74 -7.67
CA ILE A 197 -34.41 -34.57 -6.84
C ILE A 197 -34.07 -33.34 -7.68
N ASN A 198 -35.02 -32.42 -7.81
CA ASN A 198 -34.74 -31.13 -8.38
C ASN A 198 -34.09 -30.26 -7.31
N THR A 199 -32.96 -29.65 -7.61
CA THR A 199 -32.22 -28.78 -6.63
C THR A 199 -33.09 -27.62 -6.13
N ARG A 200 -34.13 -27.22 -6.90
CA ARG A 200 -35.07 -26.17 -6.50
C ARG A 200 -36.02 -26.58 -5.37
N ASP A 201 -36.20 -27.88 -5.15
CA ASP A 201 -37.08 -28.42 -4.12
C ASP A 201 -36.36 -28.61 -2.75
N ILE A 202 -35.07 -28.27 -2.69
CA ILE A 202 -34.28 -28.34 -1.50
C ILE A 202 -34.22 -26.94 -0.87
N ASP A 203 -34.92 -26.72 0.25
CA ASP A 203 -34.93 -25.43 0.93
C ASP A 203 -33.51 -24.96 1.33
N ALA A 204 -32.66 -25.87 1.79
CA ALA A 204 -31.27 -25.56 2.15
C ALA A 204 -30.41 -25.08 0.92
N TRP A 205 -30.79 -25.52 -0.29
CA TRP A 205 -30.17 -25.02 -1.54
C TRP A 205 -30.70 -23.63 -1.88
N ARG A 206 -31.99 -23.42 -1.77
CA ARG A 206 -32.62 -22.12 -2.00
C ARG A 206 -32.12 -21.06 -1.05
N ASP A 207 -31.89 -21.44 0.21
CA ASP A 207 -31.37 -20.57 1.27
C ASP A 207 -29.85 -20.44 1.25
N GLN A 208 -29.16 -21.01 0.24
CA GLN A 208 -27.71 -21.01 0.09
C GLN A 208 -26.92 -21.60 1.30
N ARG A 209 -27.54 -22.48 2.08
CA ARG A 209 -26.92 -23.14 3.24
C ARG A 209 -26.10 -24.38 2.87
N VAL A 210 -26.27 -24.91 1.65
CA VAL A 210 -25.53 -26.09 1.14
C VAL A 210 -24.95 -25.80 -0.21
N ARG A 211 -23.77 -26.39 -0.49
CA ARG A 211 -23.09 -26.29 -1.76
C ARG A 211 -22.73 -27.69 -2.24
N LEU A 212 -23.10 -28.02 -3.47
CA LEU A 212 -22.72 -29.28 -4.08
C LEU A 212 -21.29 -29.15 -4.63
N SER A 213 -20.36 -29.95 -4.15
CA SER A 213 -18.97 -29.92 -4.58
C SER A 213 -18.69 -31.01 -5.62
N TYR A 214 -19.23 -32.21 -5.44
CA TYR A 214 -19.10 -33.29 -6.41
C TYR A 214 -20.32 -34.19 -6.43
N LEU A 215 -20.53 -34.78 -7.61
CA LEU A 215 -21.50 -35.83 -7.87
C LEU A 215 -20.74 -37.13 -8.18
N ARG A 216 -21.05 -38.21 -7.43
CA ARG A 216 -20.54 -39.54 -7.74
C ARG A 216 -21.67 -40.39 -8.31
N ARG A 217 -21.49 -40.85 -9.56
CA ARG A 217 -22.43 -41.73 -10.25
C ARG A 217 -21.67 -42.87 -10.92
N ASP A 218 -22.09 -44.11 -10.71
CA ASP A 218 -21.49 -45.29 -11.33
C ASP A 218 -19.96 -45.39 -11.17
N GLY A 219 -19.48 -45.05 -9.98
CA GLY A 219 -18.05 -45.07 -9.67
C GLY A 219 -17.24 -43.87 -10.20
N ARG A 220 -17.84 -42.98 -10.99
CA ARG A 220 -17.19 -41.79 -11.54
C ARG A 220 -17.58 -40.55 -10.70
N THR A 221 -16.56 -39.82 -10.30
CA THR A 221 -16.76 -38.55 -9.56
C THR A 221 -16.62 -37.38 -10.52
N ARG A 222 -17.60 -36.49 -10.53
CA ARG A 222 -17.59 -35.26 -11.30
C ARG A 222 -17.66 -34.06 -10.35
N VAL A 223 -16.74 -33.12 -10.50
CA VAL A 223 -16.76 -31.87 -9.77
C VAL A 223 -17.86 -30.99 -10.39
N ILE A 224 -18.67 -30.37 -9.54
CA ILE A 224 -19.70 -29.41 -9.95
C ILE A 224 -19.15 -28.04 -9.56
N ALA A 225 -18.81 -27.21 -10.54
CA ALA A 225 -18.33 -25.84 -10.36
C ALA A 225 -19.50 -24.85 -10.32
#